data_469f984fc7953b4db45e338b31d13fd1
#
_entry.id   469f984fc7953b4db45e338b31d13fd1
#
_cell.length_a   1.000
_cell.length_b   1.000
_cell.length_c   1.000
_cell.angle_alpha   90.00
_cell.angle_beta   90.00
_cell.angle_gamma   90.00
#
_symmetry.space_group_name_H-M   'P 1'
#
loop_
_entity.id
_entity.type
_entity.pdbx_description
1 polymer ?
#
loop_
_entity_poly.entity_id
_entity_poly.type
_entity_poly.pdbx_seq_one_letter_code
_entity_poly.pdbx_strand_id
1 'polypeptide(L)' 'SNETDASGDFVQSLARGLLVLRTFSAEHPSLTLADAARLTGLTRATVRRSLHTLQKLGYVI' A
#
# COMPACT_ATOMS: atom_id res chain seq x y z
N SER A 1 9.89 -14.33 6.64
CA SER A 1 9.52 -14.26 6.97
C SER A 1 8.80 -14.32 7.31
N ASN A 2 8.39 -14.46 7.46
CA ASN A 2 7.70 -14.46 7.87
C ASN A 2 7.50 -14.26 8.71
N GLU A 3 7.82 -14.36 9.02
CA GLU A 3 7.86 -14.08 9.87
C GLU A 3 7.19 -13.28 10.36
N THR A 4 6.83 -13.08 10.10
CA THR A 4 6.22 -12.19 10.26
C THR A 4 5.34 -12.33 11.01
N ASP A 5 4.82 -12.26 11.47
CA ASP A 5 4.65 -12.02 12.29
C ASP A 5 3.64 -12.39 13.13
N ALA A 6 3.73 -13.38 13.69
CA ALA A 6 2.80 -13.87 14.63
C ALA A 6 3.03 -13.30 16.00
N SER A 7 4.01 -12.46 16.11
CA SER A 7 4.40 -11.95 17.42
C SER A 7 3.56 -10.77 17.88
N GLY A 8 2.79 -10.19 16.98
CA GLY A 8 2.06 -8.98 17.33
C GLY A 8 2.84 -7.71 17.13
N ASP A 9 4.12 -7.83 16.83
CA ASP A 9 4.94 -6.65 16.56
C ASP A 9 4.84 -6.18 15.13
N PHE A 10 4.26 -6.99 14.27
CA PHE A 10 4.11 -6.65 12.87
C PHE A 10 2.78 -5.95 12.66
N VAL A 11 2.82 -4.75 12.11
CA VAL A 11 1.61 -3.96 11.86
C VAL A 11 1.24 -4.13 10.40
N GLN A 12 0.23 -4.95 10.15
CA GLN A 12 -0.17 -5.31 8.80
C GLN A 12 -0.64 -4.11 7.99
N SER A 13 -1.39 -3.21 8.62
CA SER A 13 -1.87 -2.03 7.91
C SER A 13 -0.73 -1.13 7.46
N LEU A 14 0.31 -1.01 8.27
CA LEU A 14 1.47 -0.24 7.88
C LEU A 14 2.19 -0.90 6.71
N ALA A 15 2.35 -2.21 6.77
CA ALA A 15 3.01 -2.95 5.69
C ALA A 15 2.26 -2.75 4.37
N ARG A 16 0.94 -2.83 4.40
CA ARG A 16 0.14 -2.63 3.20
C ARG A 16 0.24 -1.21 2.67
N GLY A 17 0.23 -0.23 3.57
CA GLY A 17 0.36 1.16 3.17
C GLY A 17 1.70 1.44 2.50
N LEU A 18 2.77 0.90 3.06
CA LEU A 18 4.10 1.10 2.48
C LEU A 18 4.23 0.39 1.13
N LEU A 19 3.61 -0.77 0.99
CA LEU A 19 3.60 -1.47 -0.28
C LEU A 19 2.91 -0.63 -1.35
N VAL A 20 1.78 -0.02 -1.02
CA VAL A 20 1.07 0.86 -1.92
C VAL A 20 1.94 2.07 -2.27
N LEU A 21 2.56 2.67 -1.28
CA LEU A 21 3.42 3.84 -1.51
C LEU A 21 4.54 3.50 -2.48
N ARG A 22 5.22 2.39 -2.27
CA ARG A 22 6.31 1.98 -3.15
C ARG A 22 5.85 1.75 -4.57
N THR A 23 4.66 1.16 -4.71
CA THR A 23 4.12 0.87 -6.03
C THR A 23 3.88 2.14 -6.82
N PHE A 24 3.35 3.17 -6.17
CA PHE A 24 3.04 4.42 -6.86
C PHE A 24 4.24 5.36 -7.01
N SER A 25 5.23 5.25 -6.15
CA SER A 25 6.34 6.20 -6.19
C SER A 25 7.54 5.72 -6.98
N ALA A 26 7.55 4.48 -7.46
CA ALA A 26 8.69 3.98 -8.21
C ALA A 26 8.54 4.30 -9.69
N GLU A 27 8.06 3.34 -10.46
CA GLU A 27 8.04 3.46 -11.90
C GLU A 27 6.64 3.57 -12.47
N HIS A 28 5.65 3.74 -11.61
CA HIS A 28 4.26 3.70 -12.03
C HIS A 28 3.51 4.90 -11.51
N PRO A 29 3.79 6.09 -12.05
CA PRO A 29 3.17 7.31 -11.54
C PRO A 29 1.69 7.45 -11.89
N SER A 30 1.20 6.68 -12.85
CA SER A 30 -0.16 6.82 -13.35
C SER A 30 -0.96 5.54 -13.29
N LEU A 31 -0.79 4.78 -12.24
CA LEU A 31 -1.53 3.53 -12.08
C LEU A 31 -2.99 3.79 -11.73
N THR A 32 -3.87 2.95 -12.27
CA THR A 32 -5.24 2.92 -11.79
C THR A 32 -5.30 2.09 -10.51
N LEU A 33 -6.42 2.21 -9.79
CA LEU A 33 -6.61 1.39 -8.59
C LEU A 33 -6.60 -0.10 -8.93
N ALA A 34 -7.17 -0.46 -10.08
CA ALA A 34 -7.20 -1.85 -10.50
C ALA A 34 -5.77 -2.36 -10.74
N ASP A 35 -4.94 -1.55 -11.40
CA ASP A 35 -3.56 -1.92 -11.64
C ASP A 35 -2.79 -2.09 -10.33
N ALA A 36 -2.96 -1.15 -9.41
CA ALA A 36 -2.27 -1.20 -8.14
C ALA A 36 -2.72 -2.42 -7.33
N ALA A 37 -4.01 -2.73 -7.36
CA ALA A 37 -4.52 -3.91 -6.66
C ALA A 37 -3.88 -5.17 -7.22
N ARG A 38 -3.78 -5.25 -8.54
CA ARG A 38 -3.17 -6.41 -9.19
C ARG A 38 -1.70 -6.55 -8.83
N LEU A 39 -0.97 -5.44 -8.85
CA LEU A 39 0.47 -5.47 -8.59
C LEU A 39 0.79 -5.74 -7.12
N THR A 40 -0.05 -5.27 -6.22
CA THR A 40 0.20 -5.44 -4.78
C THR A 40 -0.44 -6.69 -4.21
N GLY A 41 -1.41 -7.26 -4.92
CA GLY A 41 -2.17 -8.38 -4.39
C GLY A 41 -3.24 -7.96 -3.38
N LEU A 42 -3.47 -6.67 -3.24
CA LEU A 42 -4.47 -6.14 -2.32
C LEU A 42 -5.77 -5.86 -3.05
N THR A 43 -6.86 -5.69 -2.30
CA THR A 43 -8.12 -5.29 -2.91
C THR A 43 -8.05 -3.81 -3.30
N ARG A 44 -8.89 -3.42 -4.25
CA ARG A 44 -8.96 -2.03 -4.65
C ARG A 44 -9.35 -1.13 -3.49
N ALA A 45 -10.25 -1.61 -2.63
CA ALA A 45 -10.68 -0.84 -1.46
C ALA A 45 -9.50 -0.57 -0.52
N THR A 46 -8.66 -1.57 -0.29
CA THR A 46 -7.49 -1.40 0.56
C THR A 46 -6.49 -0.42 -0.07
N VAL A 47 -6.26 -0.53 -1.38
CA VAL A 47 -5.38 0.40 -2.08
C VAL A 47 -5.91 1.82 -1.96
N ARG A 48 -7.21 2.00 -2.19
CA ARG A 48 -7.82 3.33 -2.12
C ARG A 48 -7.67 3.94 -0.74
N ARG A 49 -7.96 3.16 0.30
CA ARG A 49 -7.85 3.67 1.67
C ARG A 49 -6.42 4.01 2.04
N SER A 50 -5.48 3.17 1.59
CA SER A 50 -4.06 3.44 1.85
C SER A 50 -3.61 4.72 1.15
N LEU A 51 -4.02 4.91 -0.11
CA LEU A 51 -3.67 6.12 -0.84
C LEU A 51 -4.28 7.36 -0.20
N HIS A 52 -5.52 7.25 0.26
CA HIS A 52 -6.16 8.36 0.94
C HIS A 52 -5.38 8.78 2.18
N THR A 53 -4.97 7.80 2.96
CA THR A 53 -4.19 8.05 4.16
C THR A 53 -2.83 8.67 3.83
N LEU A 54 -2.15 8.11 2.83
CA LEU A 54 -0.84 8.63 2.43
C LEU A 54 -0.95 10.05 1.90
N GLN A 55 -2.03 10.35 1.19
CA GLN A 55 -2.26 11.69 0.68
C GLN A 55 -2.48 12.67 1.83
N LYS A 56 -3.28 12.27 2.82
CA LYS A 56 -3.53 13.11 3.98
C LYS A 56 -2.26 13.39 4.76
N LEU A 57 -1.34 12.45 4.76
CA LEU A 57 -0.08 12.61 5.47
C LEU A 57 0.99 13.32 4.64
N GLY A 58 0.70 13.59 3.37
CA GLY A 58 1.62 14.33 2.53
C GLY A 58 2.62 13.48 1.77
N TYR A 59 2.42 12.17 1.71
CA TYR A 59 3.36 11.30 1.02
C TYR A 59 3.07 11.14 -0.46
N VAL A 60 1.84 11.38 -0.87
CA VAL A 60 1.49 11.35 -2.29
C VAL A 60 0.64 12.56 -2.61
N ILE A 61 0.65 12.94 -3.86
CA ILE A 61 -0.12 14.09 -4.34
C ILE A 61 -1.50 13.64 -4.88
#